data_d084d669f3c13d2351b5452cb5b239b1
#
_entry.id   d084d669f3c13d2351b5452cb5b239b1
#
_cell.length_a   1.000
_cell.length_b   1.000
_cell.length_c   1.000
_cell.angle_alpha   90.00
_cell.angle_beta   90.00
_cell.angle_gamma   90.00
#
_symmetry.space_group_name_H-M   'P 1'
#
loop_
_entity.id
_entity.type
_entity.pdbx_description
1 polymer ?
#
loop_
_entity_poly.entity_id
_entity_poly.type
_entity_poly.pdbx_seq_one_letter_code
_entity_poly.pdbx_strand_id
1 'polypeptide(L)'
;RLTPAGESIYADAKFLFDYSARAVRRARQRMSDYEKTFCVGTSILNPCKPFVDLWSRLSAHFPGYRLNIVPFEDEHTTILQEISALGEKFDFLVGVCDSAKWLLHCHFLQLGTYRKCVAVRTGHPLASKERLTISDLYGQNLMMVPRGDSAINDKIHHDLEVCHPQIHIIDTPQYYDMSVFNHCAQTDDVLL
;
A
#
# COMPACT_ATOMS: atom_id res chain seq x y z
N ARG A 1 -21.07 -16.98 19.94
CA ARG A 1 -21.60 -15.70 19.44
C ARG A 1 -21.86 -14.81 20.64
N LEU A 2 -21.35 -13.58 20.63
CA LEU A 2 -21.56 -12.63 21.70
C LEU A 2 -23.00 -12.09 21.64
N THR A 3 -23.51 -11.68 22.80
CA THR A 3 -24.74 -10.90 22.86
C THR A 3 -24.43 -9.44 22.46
N PRO A 4 -25.43 -8.60 22.10
CA PRO A 4 -25.18 -7.19 21.80
C PRO A 4 -24.45 -6.44 22.92
N ALA A 5 -24.76 -6.73 24.19
CA ALA A 5 -24.04 -6.19 25.33
C ALA A 5 -22.59 -6.73 25.40
N GLY A 6 -22.39 -8.00 25.08
CA GLY A 6 -21.06 -8.61 25.01
C GLY A 6 -20.19 -8.05 23.89
N GLU A 7 -20.79 -7.70 22.75
CA GLU A 7 -20.09 -7.04 21.63
C GLU A 7 -19.64 -5.62 22.02
N SER A 8 -20.50 -4.87 22.74
CA SER A 8 -20.12 -3.55 23.26
C SER A 8 -18.96 -3.63 24.24
N ILE A 9 -19.05 -4.53 25.23
CA ILE A 9 -17.96 -4.72 26.22
C ILE A 9 -16.69 -5.20 25.56
N TYR A 10 -16.77 -6.07 24.55
CA TYR A 10 -15.60 -6.54 23.81
C TYR A 10 -14.90 -5.40 23.05
N ALA A 11 -15.67 -4.52 22.40
CA ALA A 11 -15.13 -3.35 21.71
C ALA A 11 -14.42 -2.39 22.68
N ASP A 12 -15.07 -2.11 23.83
CA ASP A 12 -14.50 -1.25 24.87
C ASP A 12 -13.24 -1.88 25.50
N ALA A 13 -13.26 -3.18 25.78
CA ALA A 13 -12.11 -3.91 26.31
C ALA A 13 -10.92 -3.87 25.32
N LYS A 14 -11.18 -4.09 24.04
CA LYS A 14 -10.16 -3.99 22.98
C LYS A 14 -9.57 -2.58 22.95
N PHE A 15 -10.41 -1.54 22.97
CA PHE A 15 -9.96 -0.15 23.00
C PHE A 15 -9.07 0.13 24.22
N LEU A 16 -9.45 -0.33 25.42
CA LEU A 16 -8.65 -0.15 26.64
C LEU A 16 -7.32 -0.88 26.58
N PHE A 17 -7.28 -2.10 26.03
CA PHE A 17 -6.05 -2.86 25.83
C PHE A 17 -5.12 -2.12 24.89
N ASP A 18 -5.63 -1.68 23.74
CA ASP A 18 -4.86 -0.95 22.75
C ASP A 18 -4.36 0.39 23.29
N TYR A 19 -5.19 1.12 24.06
CA TYR A 19 -4.80 2.36 24.73
C TYR A 19 -3.69 2.13 25.77
N SER A 20 -3.82 1.09 26.60
CA SER A 20 -2.82 0.73 27.60
C SER A 20 -1.49 0.38 26.96
N ALA A 21 -1.50 -0.45 25.91
CA ALA A 21 -0.29 -0.80 25.15
C ALA A 21 0.40 0.44 24.56
N ARG A 22 -0.39 1.38 24.02
CA ARG A 22 0.09 2.68 23.52
C ARG A 22 0.71 3.53 24.62
N ALA A 23 0.05 3.63 25.77
CA ALA A 23 0.55 4.43 26.90
C ALA A 23 1.90 3.90 27.41
N VAL A 24 2.03 2.57 27.54
CA VAL A 24 3.29 1.92 27.93
C VAL A 24 4.39 2.17 26.89
N ARG A 25 4.06 2.07 25.60
CA ARG A 25 5.01 2.32 24.51
C ARG A 25 5.50 3.76 24.53
N ARG A 26 4.59 4.74 24.64
CA ARG A 26 4.95 6.17 24.78
C ARG A 26 5.82 6.44 26.00
N ALA A 27 5.53 5.78 27.14
CA ALA A 27 6.35 5.94 28.33
C ALA A 27 7.77 5.38 28.13
N ARG A 28 7.90 4.21 27.50
CA ARG A 28 9.21 3.61 27.17
C ARG A 28 10.00 4.45 26.18
N GLN A 29 9.36 5.02 25.18
CA GLN A 29 9.99 5.91 24.21
C GLN A 29 10.55 7.17 24.86
N ARG A 30 9.88 7.74 25.88
CA ARG A 30 10.35 8.90 26.63
C ARG A 30 11.50 8.57 27.59
N MET A 31 11.64 7.32 28.01
CA MET A 31 12.77 6.89 28.86
C MET A 31 14.06 6.66 28.06
N SER A 32 13.96 6.47 26.75
CA SER A 32 15.10 6.25 25.86
C SER A 32 15.57 7.56 25.22
N ASP A 33 16.03 8.50 26.02
CA ASP A 33 16.52 9.81 25.54
C ASP A 33 17.83 9.74 24.71
N TYR A 34 18.43 8.56 24.56
CA TYR A 34 19.70 8.40 23.86
C TYR A 34 19.64 7.66 22.53
N GLU A 35 18.64 6.85 22.25
CA GLU A 35 18.50 6.13 20.98
C GLU A 35 17.05 6.16 20.50
N LYS A 36 16.74 6.93 19.46
CA LYS A 36 15.43 6.97 18.83
C LYS A 36 15.37 5.88 17.76
N THR A 37 14.56 4.86 17.98
CA THR A 37 14.30 3.82 17.01
C THR A 37 12.99 4.11 16.30
N PHE A 38 13.03 4.28 14.97
CA PHE A 38 11.85 4.40 14.14
C PHE A 38 11.44 3.04 13.60
N CYS A 39 10.17 2.70 13.77
CA CYS A 39 9.56 1.50 13.20
C CYS A 39 9.03 1.82 11.79
N VAL A 40 9.56 1.14 10.78
CA VAL A 40 9.16 1.31 9.39
C VAL A 40 8.40 0.08 8.91
N GLY A 41 7.15 0.25 8.51
CA GLY A 41 6.33 -0.82 7.97
C GLY A 41 6.83 -1.25 6.59
N THR A 42 6.81 -2.54 6.33
CA THR A 42 7.17 -3.13 5.03
C THR A 42 6.27 -4.31 4.71
N SER A 43 5.98 -4.47 3.43
CA SER A 43 5.25 -5.62 2.90
C SER A 43 5.77 -5.99 1.51
N ILE A 44 5.20 -7.01 0.89
CA ILE A 44 5.57 -7.40 -0.47
C ILE A 44 5.21 -6.31 -1.48
N LEU A 45 4.01 -5.74 -1.36
CA LEU A 45 3.50 -4.71 -2.29
C LEU A 45 3.92 -3.29 -1.90
N ASN A 46 4.28 -3.08 -0.63
CA ASN A 46 4.75 -1.80 -0.10
C ASN A 46 6.13 -1.95 0.55
N PRO A 47 7.18 -2.25 -0.26
CA PRO A 47 8.52 -2.48 0.27
C PRO A 47 9.14 -1.19 0.78
N CYS A 48 9.68 -1.20 1.99
CA CYS A 48 10.37 -0.04 2.57
C CYS A 48 11.78 0.21 1.99
N LYS A 49 12.23 -0.61 1.04
CA LYS A 49 13.59 -0.53 0.46
C LYS A 49 13.98 0.89 0.01
N PRO A 50 13.14 1.68 -0.71
CA PRO A 50 13.51 3.04 -1.10
C PRO A 50 13.87 3.94 0.08
N PHE A 51 13.17 3.80 1.20
CA PHE A 51 13.46 4.54 2.42
C PHE A 51 14.74 4.04 3.11
N VAL A 52 14.95 2.73 3.16
CA VAL A 52 16.17 2.14 3.72
C VAL A 52 17.41 2.54 2.91
N ASP A 53 17.32 2.56 1.59
CA ASP A 53 18.39 3.02 0.70
C ASP A 53 18.71 4.52 0.91
N LEU A 54 17.69 5.35 1.16
CA LEU A 54 17.87 6.75 1.52
C LEU A 54 18.53 6.87 2.90
N TRP A 55 18.02 6.14 3.89
CA TRP A 55 18.54 6.12 5.25
C TRP A 55 20.01 5.71 5.30
N SER A 56 20.42 4.69 4.54
CA SER A 56 21.81 4.23 4.50
C SER A 56 22.80 5.32 4.10
N ARG A 57 22.36 6.29 3.28
CA ARG A 57 23.17 7.43 2.85
C ARG A 57 23.18 8.58 3.87
N LEU A 58 22.13 8.69 4.65
CA LEU A 58 21.92 9.84 5.54
C LEU A 58 22.21 9.52 7.02
N SER A 59 22.24 8.25 7.40
CA SER A 59 22.32 7.80 8.80
C SER A 59 23.54 8.36 9.55
N ALA A 60 24.65 8.61 8.85
CA ALA A 60 25.83 9.22 9.45
C ALA A 60 25.58 10.66 9.99
N HIS A 61 24.58 11.37 9.45
CA HIS A 61 24.17 12.69 9.91
C HIS A 61 23.21 12.65 11.11
N PHE A 62 22.71 11.45 11.43
CA PHE A 62 21.73 11.24 12.48
C PHE A 62 22.20 10.17 13.49
N PRO A 63 23.37 10.37 14.15
CA PRO A 63 23.83 9.43 15.17
C PRO A 63 22.80 9.39 16.31
N GLY A 64 22.49 8.22 16.81
CA GLY A 64 21.45 8.02 17.84
C GLY A 64 20.06 7.75 17.30
N TYR A 65 19.87 7.70 15.95
CA TYR A 65 18.64 7.22 15.35
C TYR A 65 18.86 5.84 14.71
N ARG A 66 17.90 4.95 14.90
CA ARG A 66 17.90 3.59 14.32
C ARG A 66 16.60 3.31 13.59
N LEU A 67 16.64 2.37 12.65
CA LEU A 67 15.45 1.85 11.99
C LEU A 67 15.19 0.42 12.47
N ASN A 68 13.93 0.13 12.76
CA ASN A 68 13.39 -1.20 12.95
C ASN A 68 12.38 -1.49 11.85
N ILE A 69 12.59 -2.54 11.06
CA ILE A 69 11.69 -2.91 9.96
C ILE A 69 10.65 -3.87 10.51
N VAL A 70 9.37 -3.51 10.35
CA VAL A 70 8.23 -4.26 10.88
C VAL A 70 7.37 -4.74 9.72
N PRO A 71 7.23 -6.05 9.50
CA PRO A 71 6.40 -6.57 8.42
C PRO A 71 4.91 -6.37 8.72
N PHE A 72 4.12 -6.19 7.67
CA PHE A 72 2.66 -6.24 7.69
C PHE A 72 2.12 -6.97 6.45
N GLU A 73 0.85 -7.35 6.47
CA GLU A 73 0.21 -8.08 5.38
C GLU A 73 -0.53 -7.13 4.43
N ASP A 74 -0.38 -7.39 3.11
CA ASP A 74 -1.02 -6.63 2.04
C ASP A 74 -2.40 -7.23 1.71
N GLU A 75 -3.34 -7.17 2.61
CA GLU A 75 -4.72 -7.58 2.33
C GLU A 75 -5.57 -6.35 2.02
N HIS A 76 -6.28 -6.38 0.88
CA HIS A 76 -7.14 -5.27 0.46
C HIS A 76 -8.23 -4.93 1.48
N THR A 77 -8.64 -5.90 2.32
CA THR A 77 -9.65 -5.72 3.37
C THR A 77 -9.12 -5.08 4.64
N THR A 78 -7.82 -5.18 4.91
CA THR A 78 -7.19 -4.76 6.17
C THR A 78 -6.21 -3.60 6.03
N ILE A 79 -5.80 -3.26 4.81
CA ILE A 79 -4.78 -2.23 4.56
C ILE A 79 -5.09 -0.88 5.22
N LEU A 80 -6.35 -0.46 5.25
CA LEU A 80 -6.74 0.79 5.92
C LEU A 80 -6.58 0.71 7.45
N GLN A 81 -6.69 -0.50 8.04
CA GLN A 81 -6.43 -0.70 9.47
C GLN A 81 -4.93 -0.61 9.76
N GLU A 82 -4.09 -1.16 8.87
CA GLU A 82 -2.63 -1.03 8.98
C GLU A 82 -2.18 0.44 8.88
N ILE A 83 -2.76 1.20 7.96
CA ILE A 83 -2.47 2.65 7.84
C ILE A 83 -2.97 3.41 9.07
N SER A 84 -4.14 3.06 9.59
CA SER A 84 -4.67 3.67 10.82
C SER A 84 -3.82 3.35 12.06
N ALA A 85 -2.97 2.31 12.00
CA ALA A 85 -2.02 1.94 13.05
C ALA A 85 -0.70 2.74 12.98
N LEU A 86 -0.57 3.71 12.06
CA LEU A 86 0.56 4.65 12.06
C LEU A 86 0.60 5.45 13.36
N GLY A 87 1.80 5.60 13.90
CA GLY A 87 2.04 6.16 15.21
C GLY A 87 1.85 5.18 16.38
N GLU A 88 1.40 3.95 16.11
CA GLU A 88 1.23 2.88 17.10
C GLU A 88 2.10 1.66 16.80
N LYS A 89 1.88 1.03 15.66
CA LYS A 89 2.60 -0.14 15.18
C LYS A 89 3.84 0.27 14.39
N PHE A 90 3.71 1.31 13.58
CA PHE A 90 4.76 1.89 12.77
C PHE A 90 4.84 3.41 12.97
N ASP A 91 6.03 3.99 12.86
CA ASP A 91 6.20 5.44 12.74
C ASP A 91 6.04 5.89 11.28
N PHE A 92 6.49 5.06 10.34
CA PHE A 92 6.44 5.31 8.90
C PHE A 92 5.99 4.06 8.15
N LEU A 93 5.27 4.29 7.07
CA LEU A 93 4.97 3.30 6.05
C LEU A 93 5.40 3.88 4.71
N VAL A 94 6.08 3.08 3.89
CA VAL A 94 6.49 3.47 2.54
C VAL A 94 5.59 2.76 1.55
N GLY A 95 4.95 3.51 0.68
CA GLY A 95 4.03 2.94 -0.30
C GLY A 95 3.77 3.86 -1.47
N VAL A 96 3.09 3.35 -2.47
CA VAL A 96 2.54 4.15 -3.57
C VAL A 96 1.24 4.75 -3.09
N CYS A 97 1.26 6.04 -2.74
CA CYS A 97 0.12 6.71 -2.15
C CYS A 97 -0.41 7.83 -3.04
N ASP A 98 -1.49 7.54 -3.77
CA ASP A 98 -2.35 8.52 -4.40
C ASP A 98 -3.83 8.30 -4.01
N SER A 99 -4.08 7.43 -3.03
CA SER A 99 -5.40 7.12 -2.50
C SER A 99 -5.91 8.23 -1.59
N ALA A 100 -7.05 8.82 -1.94
CA ALA A 100 -7.71 9.80 -1.09
C ALA A 100 -8.12 9.21 0.27
N LYS A 101 -8.51 7.93 0.30
CA LYS A 101 -8.89 7.23 1.54
C LYS A 101 -7.70 7.05 2.48
N TRP A 102 -6.51 6.74 1.96
CA TRP A 102 -5.31 6.65 2.79
C TRP A 102 -4.98 7.99 3.44
N LEU A 103 -5.08 9.08 2.66
CA LEU A 103 -4.76 10.43 3.13
C LEU A 103 -5.71 10.95 4.22
N LEU A 104 -6.87 10.31 4.42
CA LEU A 104 -7.74 10.59 5.56
C LEU A 104 -7.16 10.05 6.89
N HIS A 105 -6.24 9.07 6.83
CA HIS A 105 -5.72 8.38 8.01
C HIS A 105 -4.27 8.70 8.32
N CYS A 106 -3.53 9.35 7.41
CA CYS A 106 -2.12 9.63 7.59
C CYS A 106 -1.68 10.94 6.93
N HIS A 107 -0.55 11.47 7.41
CA HIS A 107 0.20 12.49 6.69
C HIS A 107 1.19 11.83 5.76
N PHE A 108 1.43 12.41 4.59
CA PHE A 108 2.39 11.85 3.67
C PHE A 108 3.46 12.86 3.24
N LEU A 109 4.65 12.32 2.94
CA LEU A 109 5.76 13.04 2.33
C LEU A 109 6.19 12.32 1.07
N GLN A 110 6.13 12.99 -0.08
CA GLN A 110 6.57 12.41 -1.34
C GLN A 110 8.09 12.26 -1.39
N LEU A 111 8.57 11.02 -1.50
CA LEU A 111 9.99 10.70 -1.67
C LEU A 111 10.41 10.63 -3.13
N GLY A 112 9.48 10.38 -4.03
CA GLY A 112 9.72 10.24 -5.46
C GLY A 112 8.48 9.86 -6.24
N THR A 113 8.65 9.32 -7.43
CA THR A 113 7.57 8.82 -8.29
C THR A 113 7.94 7.49 -8.89
N TYR A 114 6.95 6.65 -9.13
CA TYR A 114 7.06 5.42 -9.90
C TYR A 114 6.39 5.58 -11.26
N ARG A 115 6.94 4.90 -12.26
CA ARG A 115 6.24 4.76 -13.54
C ARG A 115 5.18 3.67 -13.38
N LYS A 116 3.98 3.91 -13.91
CA LYS A 116 3.02 2.83 -14.07
C LYS A 116 3.51 1.90 -15.17
N CYS A 117 3.41 0.62 -14.92
CA CYS A 117 3.78 -0.46 -15.83
C CYS A 117 2.65 -1.47 -15.87
N VAL A 118 2.58 -2.23 -16.92
CA VAL A 118 1.68 -3.37 -16.98
C VAL A 118 2.41 -4.65 -16.62
N ALA A 119 1.72 -5.54 -15.91
CA ALA A 119 2.16 -6.89 -15.64
C ALA A 119 1.30 -7.89 -16.45
N VAL A 120 1.94 -8.95 -16.92
CA VAL A 120 1.31 -10.05 -17.66
C VAL A 120 1.97 -11.37 -17.25
N ARG A 121 1.28 -12.50 -17.40
CA ARG A 121 1.90 -13.83 -17.21
C ARG A 121 3.10 -14.04 -18.16
N THR A 122 4.05 -14.86 -17.77
CA THR A 122 5.31 -15.09 -18.50
C THR A 122 5.12 -15.53 -19.96
N GLY A 123 4.08 -16.31 -20.26
CA GLY A 123 3.77 -16.78 -21.63
C GLY A 123 2.86 -15.84 -22.45
N HIS A 124 2.51 -14.68 -21.93
CA HIS A 124 1.66 -13.73 -22.65
C HIS A 124 2.38 -13.13 -23.86
N PRO A 125 1.72 -12.88 -25.01
CA PRO A 125 2.35 -12.28 -26.18
C PRO A 125 3.06 -10.93 -25.91
N LEU A 126 2.53 -10.13 -24.99
CA LEU A 126 3.11 -8.84 -24.61
C LEU A 126 4.40 -8.99 -23.78
N ALA A 127 4.64 -10.14 -23.16
CA ALA A 127 5.82 -10.35 -22.30
C ALA A 127 7.16 -10.28 -23.07
N SER A 128 7.14 -10.51 -24.38
CA SER A 128 8.33 -10.45 -25.23
C SER A 128 8.69 -9.04 -25.70
N LYS A 129 7.82 -8.04 -25.44
CA LYS A 129 8.03 -6.66 -25.89
C LYS A 129 8.82 -5.87 -24.86
N GLU A 130 9.90 -5.23 -25.26
CA GLU A 130 10.67 -4.34 -24.40
C GLU A 130 9.91 -3.03 -24.04
N ARG A 131 9.04 -2.60 -24.94
CA ARG A 131 8.20 -1.41 -24.78
C ARG A 131 6.82 -1.70 -25.33
N LEU A 132 5.82 -1.18 -24.61
CA LEU A 132 4.42 -1.24 -25.03
C LEU A 132 3.93 0.15 -25.43
N THR A 133 3.08 0.18 -26.42
CA THR A 133 2.23 1.31 -26.77
C THR A 133 0.80 1.04 -26.33
N ILE A 134 -0.03 2.06 -26.25
CA ILE A 134 -1.45 1.89 -25.90
C ILE A 134 -2.15 0.95 -26.91
N SER A 135 -1.80 1.01 -28.19
CA SER A 135 -2.39 0.15 -29.23
C SER A 135 -2.05 -1.35 -29.04
N ASP A 136 -0.97 -1.68 -28.32
CA ASP A 136 -0.66 -3.08 -27.99
C ASP A 136 -1.68 -3.69 -27.01
N LEU A 137 -2.42 -2.85 -26.31
CA LEU A 137 -3.47 -3.24 -25.37
C LEU A 137 -4.84 -3.39 -26.02
N TYR A 138 -5.00 -3.08 -27.32
CA TYR A 138 -6.29 -3.22 -28.01
C TYR A 138 -6.73 -4.68 -28.04
N GLY A 139 -7.98 -4.91 -27.66
CA GLY A 139 -8.56 -6.26 -27.52
C GLY A 139 -8.13 -6.99 -26.25
N GLN A 140 -7.32 -6.37 -25.38
CA GLN A 140 -6.93 -6.96 -24.11
C GLN A 140 -7.92 -6.58 -23.00
N ASN A 141 -8.02 -7.43 -22.00
CA ASN A 141 -8.63 -7.12 -20.73
C ASN A 141 -7.59 -6.42 -19.85
N LEU A 142 -7.83 -5.19 -19.48
CA LEU A 142 -6.94 -4.41 -18.62
C LEU A 142 -7.54 -4.32 -17.21
N MET A 143 -6.95 -5.03 -16.28
CA MET A 143 -7.30 -5.00 -14.86
C MET A 143 -6.69 -3.76 -14.22
N MET A 144 -7.49 -2.98 -13.52
CA MET A 144 -7.03 -1.82 -12.77
C MET A 144 -7.96 -1.49 -11.60
N VAL A 145 -7.47 -0.72 -10.63
CA VAL A 145 -8.29 -0.31 -9.47
C VAL A 145 -9.50 0.51 -9.93
N PRO A 146 -10.67 0.35 -9.30
CA PRO A 146 -11.86 1.09 -9.66
C PRO A 146 -11.69 2.59 -9.41
N ARG A 147 -12.58 3.38 -10.00
CA ARG A 147 -12.62 4.84 -9.84
C ARG A 147 -13.03 5.27 -8.42
N GLY A 148 -12.73 6.52 -8.11
CA GLY A 148 -13.26 7.22 -6.94
C GLY A 148 -12.32 7.31 -5.74
N ASP A 149 -11.05 6.91 -5.90
CA ASP A 149 -10.07 7.00 -4.81
C ASP A 149 -8.74 7.67 -5.23
N SER A 150 -8.39 7.62 -6.51
CA SER A 150 -7.17 8.21 -7.05
C SER A 150 -7.48 9.04 -8.28
N ALA A 151 -7.25 10.34 -8.21
CA ALA A 151 -7.46 11.25 -9.33
C ALA A 151 -6.61 10.87 -10.57
N ILE A 152 -5.42 10.27 -10.35
CA ILE A 152 -4.55 9.80 -11.44
C ILE A 152 -5.18 8.57 -12.11
N ASN A 153 -5.65 7.59 -11.34
CA ASN A 153 -6.31 6.40 -11.88
C ASN A 153 -7.63 6.78 -12.56
N ASP A 154 -8.42 7.67 -11.96
CA ASP A 154 -9.68 8.15 -12.53
C ASP A 154 -9.47 8.81 -13.90
N LYS A 155 -8.39 9.60 -14.03
CA LYS A 155 -8.01 10.18 -15.30
C LYS A 155 -7.59 9.12 -16.32
N ILE A 156 -6.80 8.14 -15.92
CA ILE A 156 -6.38 7.03 -16.81
C ILE A 156 -7.61 6.26 -17.31
N HIS A 157 -8.54 5.90 -16.41
CA HIS A 157 -9.81 5.28 -16.79
C HIS A 157 -10.56 6.09 -17.84
N HIS A 158 -10.72 7.39 -17.58
CA HIS A 158 -11.42 8.29 -18.49
C HIS A 158 -10.74 8.36 -19.87
N ASP A 159 -9.41 8.56 -19.88
CA ASP A 159 -8.64 8.67 -21.12
C ASP A 159 -8.71 7.36 -21.93
N LEU A 160 -8.63 6.21 -21.27
CA LEU A 160 -8.74 4.89 -21.94
C LEU A 160 -10.14 4.68 -22.52
N GLU A 161 -11.21 4.95 -21.78
CA GLU A 161 -12.58 4.77 -22.25
C GLU A 161 -12.93 5.67 -23.42
N VAL A 162 -12.47 6.93 -23.40
CA VAL A 162 -12.80 7.92 -24.44
C VAL A 162 -11.90 7.76 -25.66
N CYS A 163 -10.61 7.58 -25.47
CA CYS A 163 -9.64 7.59 -26.58
C CYS A 163 -9.29 6.18 -27.09
N HIS A 164 -9.49 5.15 -26.29
CA HIS A 164 -9.06 3.78 -26.58
C HIS A 164 -10.12 2.72 -26.19
N PRO A 165 -11.38 2.85 -26.70
CA PRO A 165 -12.50 1.96 -26.33
C PRO A 165 -12.29 0.49 -26.73
N GLN A 166 -11.23 0.17 -27.45
CA GLN A 166 -10.84 -1.20 -27.80
C GLN A 166 -10.17 -1.95 -26.62
N ILE A 167 -9.84 -1.23 -25.51
CA ILE A 167 -9.30 -1.83 -24.30
C ILE A 167 -10.48 -2.12 -23.36
N HIS A 168 -10.59 -3.36 -22.91
CA HIS A 168 -11.65 -3.75 -21.99
C HIS A 168 -11.17 -3.59 -20.56
N ILE A 169 -11.65 -2.56 -19.86
CA ILE A 169 -11.28 -2.31 -18.46
C ILE A 169 -12.06 -3.26 -17.56
N ILE A 170 -11.34 -3.94 -16.65
CA ILE A 170 -11.88 -4.80 -15.61
C ILE A 170 -11.46 -4.24 -14.26
N ASP A 171 -12.44 -3.93 -13.40
CA ASP A 171 -12.17 -3.45 -12.06
C ASP A 171 -11.63 -4.57 -11.17
N THR A 172 -10.53 -4.29 -10.47
CA THR A 172 -9.98 -5.12 -9.39
C THR A 172 -10.60 -4.71 -8.05
N PRO A 173 -10.29 -5.39 -6.93
CA PRO A 173 -10.47 -4.80 -5.61
C PRO A 173 -9.82 -3.42 -5.50
N GLN A 174 -10.34 -2.57 -4.61
CA GLN A 174 -9.89 -1.17 -4.43
C GLN A 174 -8.39 -1.04 -4.17
N TYR A 175 -7.82 -2.03 -3.48
CA TYR A 175 -6.38 -2.12 -3.23
C TYR A 175 -5.88 -3.47 -3.73
N TYR A 176 -4.71 -3.48 -4.35
CA TYR A 176 -4.11 -4.72 -4.80
C TYR A 176 -3.63 -5.55 -3.61
N ASP A 177 -3.84 -6.84 -3.73
CA ASP A 177 -3.25 -7.86 -2.87
C ASP A 177 -2.70 -9.01 -3.74
N MET A 178 -2.17 -10.04 -3.11
CA MET A 178 -1.60 -11.17 -3.84
C MET A 178 -2.62 -11.93 -4.68
N SER A 179 -3.93 -11.84 -4.39
CA SER A 179 -4.96 -12.51 -5.20
C SER A 179 -5.06 -11.91 -6.60
N VAL A 180 -4.91 -10.59 -6.73
CA VAL A 180 -4.91 -9.88 -8.01
C VAL A 180 -3.71 -10.32 -8.86
N PHE A 181 -2.52 -10.41 -8.27
CA PHE A 181 -1.32 -10.88 -8.96
C PHE A 181 -1.41 -12.34 -9.36
N ASN A 182 -1.94 -13.20 -8.49
CA ASN A 182 -2.16 -14.61 -8.79
C ASN A 182 -3.17 -14.78 -9.95
N HIS A 183 -4.25 -14.00 -9.98
CA HIS A 183 -5.19 -13.99 -11.09
C HIS A 183 -4.49 -13.62 -12.40
N CYS A 184 -3.75 -12.51 -12.43
CA CYS A 184 -2.98 -12.09 -13.59
C CYS A 184 -1.96 -13.16 -14.06
N ALA A 185 -1.32 -13.88 -13.12
CA ALA A 185 -0.36 -14.93 -13.44
C ALA A 185 -1.01 -16.17 -14.08
N GLN A 186 -2.31 -16.39 -13.88
CA GLN A 186 -3.07 -17.56 -14.33
C GLN A 186 -3.96 -17.28 -15.55
N THR A 187 -4.14 -16.03 -15.94
CA THR A 187 -5.00 -15.61 -17.04
C THR A 187 -4.22 -14.88 -18.12
N ASP A 188 -4.92 -14.50 -19.20
CA ASP A 188 -4.39 -13.60 -20.24
C ASP A 188 -4.74 -12.14 -19.96
N ASP A 189 -5.26 -11.81 -18.78
CA ASP A 189 -5.57 -10.45 -18.41
C ASP A 189 -4.26 -9.67 -18.14
N VAL A 190 -4.29 -8.38 -18.47
CA VAL A 190 -3.17 -7.44 -18.27
C VAL A 190 -3.45 -6.63 -17.02
N LEU A 191 -2.51 -6.56 -16.08
CA LEU A 191 -2.65 -5.79 -14.84
C LEU A 191 -1.88 -4.46 -14.96
N LEU A 192 -2.55 -3.33 -14.68
CA LEU A 192 -1.93 -1.99 -14.65
C LEU A 192 -1.46 -1.61 -13.25
#